data_0019eeb6d9440e52e34e8bdf545921a7
#
_entry.id   0019eeb6d9440e52e34e8bdf545921a7
#
_cell.length_a   1.000
_cell.length_b   1.000
_cell.length_c   1.000
_cell.angle_alpha   90.00
_cell.angle_beta   90.00
_cell.angle_gamma   90.00
#
_symmetry.space_group_name_H-M   'P 1'
#
loop_
_entity.id
_entity.type
_entity.pdbx_description
1 polymer ?
#
loop_
_entity_poly.entity_id
_entity_poly.type
_entity_poly.pdbx_seq_one_letter_code
_entity_poly.pdbx_strand_id
1 'polypeptide(L)'
;MAAECARADVRDERRVWHTHRQPRMRQEPHRLVFFDETYVNTKMTRLRGRSRKGQRLRMKAPFGHWKTHTFLAGLRCHELSAPWIIDGPITRLAFEAYIETQLAPTLHKGDVVILDNLAVHKSDRAAECLKRRGAWFLFLPAYSPDMNPIEQAFSKIKAHLRKAEARTFDGLWRAVGDICNLFEPQECWNYLKAAGYASD
;
A
#
# COMPACT_ATOMS: atom_id res chain seq x y z
N MET A 1 2.54 -0.46 19.73
CA MET A 1 1.44 -1.37 19.32
C MET A 1 0.14 -0.71 19.74
N ALA A 2 -0.87 -0.58 18.87
CA ALA A 2 -2.13 0.05 19.22
C ALA A 2 -2.87 -0.77 20.29
N ALA A 3 -3.62 -0.12 21.17
CA ALA A 3 -4.35 -0.79 22.26
C ALA A 3 -5.34 -1.86 21.73
N GLU A 4 -5.89 -1.64 20.54
CA GLU A 4 -6.82 -2.55 19.86
C GLU A 4 -6.17 -3.90 19.49
N CYS A 5 -4.84 -3.94 19.25
CA CYS A 5 -4.11 -5.20 19.00
C CYS A 5 -4.06 -6.11 20.23
N ALA A 6 -4.36 -5.57 21.42
CA ALA A 6 -4.37 -6.34 22.68
C ALA A 6 -5.69 -7.11 22.92
N ARG A 7 -6.73 -6.90 22.10
CA ARG A 7 -8.00 -7.65 22.19
C ARG A 7 -7.75 -9.14 21.93
N ALA A 8 -8.45 -9.99 22.67
CA ALA A 8 -8.25 -11.44 22.61
C ALA A 8 -8.55 -12.03 21.21
N ASP A 9 -9.66 -11.58 20.61
CA ASP A 9 -10.08 -11.97 19.26
C ASP A 9 -9.02 -11.63 18.20
N VAL A 10 -8.50 -10.40 18.23
CA VAL A 10 -7.46 -9.95 17.29
C VAL A 10 -6.16 -10.73 17.48
N ARG A 11 -5.76 -11.01 18.74
CA ARG A 11 -4.57 -11.82 19.02
C ARG A 11 -4.68 -13.24 18.48
N ASP A 12 -5.86 -13.86 18.61
CA ASP A 12 -6.09 -15.20 18.12
C ASP A 12 -6.09 -15.24 16.57
N GLU A 13 -6.72 -14.28 15.90
CA GLU A 13 -6.65 -14.15 14.44
C GLU A 13 -5.22 -13.95 13.94
N ARG A 14 -4.44 -13.09 14.60
CA ARG A 14 -3.03 -12.86 14.27
C ARG A 14 -2.18 -14.12 14.49
N ARG A 15 -2.43 -14.85 15.58
CA ARG A 15 -1.78 -16.13 15.84
C ARG A 15 -2.07 -17.14 14.72
N VAL A 16 -3.34 -17.33 14.36
CA VAL A 16 -3.75 -18.20 13.25
C VAL A 16 -3.09 -17.78 11.94
N TRP A 17 -3.02 -16.48 11.68
CA TRP A 17 -2.34 -15.95 10.50
C TRP A 17 -0.87 -16.37 10.45
N HIS A 18 -0.11 -16.11 11.52
CA HIS A 18 1.32 -16.43 11.59
C HIS A 18 1.61 -17.92 11.58
N THR A 19 0.79 -18.74 12.25
CA THR A 19 1.08 -20.17 12.43
C THR A 19 0.54 -21.04 11.29
N HIS A 20 -0.53 -20.63 10.59
CA HIS A 20 -1.19 -21.47 9.58
C HIS A 20 -1.22 -20.85 8.17
N ARG A 21 -1.50 -19.57 8.05
CA ARG A 21 -1.67 -18.93 6.73
C ARG A 21 -0.34 -18.50 6.13
N GLN A 22 0.44 -17.75 6.87
CA GLN A 22 1.70 -17.18 6.41
C GLN A 22 2.73 -18.25 5.99
N PRO A 23 2.92 -19.38 6.69
CA PRO A 23 3.81 -20.44 6.23
C PRO A 23 3.43 -21.05 4.87
N ARG A 24 2.13 -21.16 4.58
CA ARG A 24 1.64 -21.62 3.27
C ARG A 24 1.88 -20.57 2.18
N MET A 25 1.59 -19.31 2.47
CA MET A 25 1.81 -18.19 1.55
C MET A 25 3.29 -18.04 1.17
N ARG A 26 4.19 -18.30 2.10
CA ARG A 26 5.64 -18.26 1.89
C ARG A 26 6.15 -19.27 0.84
N GLN A 27 5.39 -20.32 0.59
CA GLN A 27 5.72 -21.31 -0.44
C GLN A 27 5.38 -20.82 -1.86
N GLU A 28 4.44 -19.87 -1.98
CA GLU A 28 3.95 -19.35 -3.27
C GLU A 28 3.88 -17.81 -3.26
N PRO A 29 4.97 -17.08 -2.94
CA PRO A 29 4.96 -15.63 -2.78
C PRO A 29 4.58 -14.88 -4.08
N HIS A 30 4.78 -15.50 -5.24
CA HIS A 30 4.44 -14.96 -6.55
C HIS A 30 2.92 -14.80 -6.78
N ARG A 31 2.09 -15.52 -6.01
CA ARG A 31 0.63 -15.42 -6.07
C ARG A 31 0.06 -14.33 -5.16
N LEU A 32 0.88 -13.74 -4.30
CA LEU A 32 0.43 -12.76 -3.31
C LEU A 32 0.42 -11.37 -3.92
N VAL A 33 -0.68 -10.66 -3.75
CA VAL A 33 -0.84 -9.26 -4.14
C VAL A 33 -1.35 -8.49 -2.92
N PHE A 34 -0.50 -7.71 -2.31
CA PHE A 34 -0.86 -6.89 -1.16
C PHE A 34 -1.41 -5.56 -1.65
N PHE A 35 -2.69 -5.33 -1.45
CA PHE A 35 -3.37 -4.09 -1.81
C PHE A 35 -3.57 -3.21 -0.59
N ASP A 36 -3.41 -1.91 -0.79
CA ASP A 36 -3.79 -0.89 0.19
C ASP A 36 -3.87 0.49 -0.46
N GLU A 37 -4.33 1.49 0.30
CA GLU A 37 -4.31 2.89 -0.10
C GLU A 37 -3.52 3.75 0.88
N THR A 38 -3.04 4.86 0.36
CA THR A 38 -2.37 5.85 1.19
C THR A 38 -2.65 7.27 0.73
N TYR A 39 -2.71 8.20 1.69
CA TYR A 39 -2.95 9.60 1.39
C TYR A 39 -1.67 10.32 1.00
N VAL A 40 -1.75 11.09 -0.08
CA VAL A 40 -0.70 11.96 -0.60
C VAL A 40 -1.29 13.36 -0.85
N ASN A 41 -0.47 14.40 -0.79
CA ASN A 41 -0.93 15.77 -1.04
C ASN A 41 0.18 16.64 -1.60
N THR A 42 -0.22 17.79 -2.16
CA THR A 42 0.69 18.76 -2.77
C THR A 42 1.47 19.61 -1.76
N LYS A 43 1.22 19.44 -0.46
CA LYS A 43 1.99 20.09 0.61
C LYS A 43 3.19 19.27 1.08
N MET A 44 3.35 18.04 0.60
CA MET A 44 4.44 17.17 1.05
C MET A 44 5.79 17.86 0.87
N THR A 45 6.57 17.90 1.95
CA THR A 45 7.90 18.49 1.99
C THR A 45 8.80 17.68 2.92
N ARG A 46 10.09 17.86 2.84
CA ARG A 46 11.05 17.15 3.68
C ARG A 46 10.76 17.43 5.16
N LEU A 47 10.67 16.37 5.97
CA LEU A 47 10.40 16.45 7.40
C LEU A 47 11.65 16.73 8.22
N ARG A 48 12.84 16.49 7.65
CA ARG A 48 14.13 16.61 8.33
C ARG A 48 15.16 17.19 7.35
N GLY A 49 16.14 17.89 7.91
CA GLY A 49 17.30 18.40 7.19
C GLY A 49 18.52 18.43 8.12
N ARG A 50 19.66 18.80 7.59
CA ARG A 50 20.91 18.94 8.34
C ARG A 50 21.40 20.38 8.24
N SER A 51 21.89 20.93 9.33
CA SER A 51 22.62 22.21 9.40
C SER A 51 23.93 22.00 10.16
N ARG A 52 24.83 22.97 10.08
CA ARG A 52 26.07 22.97 10.89
C ARG A 52 25.70 23.01 12.37
N LYS A 53 26.53 22.40 13.22
CA LYS A 53 26.36 22.43 14.66
C LYS A 53 26.23 23.89 15.12
N GLY A 54 25.21 24.17 15.95
CA GLY A 54 24.93 25.53 16.45
C GLY A 54 24.12 26.43 15.50
N GLN A 55 23.78 25.97 14.28
CA GLN A 55 22.93 26.73 13.35
C GLN A 55 21.53 26.12 13.24
N ARG A 56 20.50 26.99 13.33
CA ARG A 56 19.10 26.60 13.15
C ARG A 56 18.83 26.30 11.69
N LEU A 57 18.34 25.09 11.38
CA LEU A 57 17.83 24.77 10.06
C LEU A 57 16.56 25.60 9.77
N ARG A 58 16.57 26.34 8.67
CA ARG A 58 15.40 27.07 8.17
C ARG A 58 14.99 26.46 6.84
N MET A 59 13.71 26.10 6.70
CA MET A 59 13.13 25.58 5.47
C MET A 59 11.84 26.36 5.16
N LYS A 60 11.58 26.57 3.87
CA LYS A 60 10.30 27.11 3.43
C LYS A 60 9.29 25.96 3.36
N ALA A 61 8.18 26.06 4.07
CA ALA A 61 7.05 25.16 3.94
C ALA A 61 6.00 25.78 2.99
N PRO A 62 5.33 24.98 2.15
CA PRO A 62 4.23 25.49 1.33
C PRO A 62 3.11 26.01 2.24
N PHE A 63 2.60 27.18 1.89
CA PHE A 63 1.47 27.83 2.57
C PHE A 63 0.26 27.83 1.64
N GLY A 64 -0.96 27.79 2.21
CA GLY A 64 -2.22 27.85 1.47
C GLY A 64 -3.04 26.56 1.57
N HIS A 65 -4.09 26.51 0.75
CA HIS A 65 -4.97 25.34 0.65
C HIS A 65 -4.32 24.24 -0.19
N TRP A 66 -4.44 23.00 0.27
CA TRP A 66 -3.96 21.81 -0.45
C TRP A 66 -5.07 20.77 -0.48
N LYS A 67 -5.10 20.00 -1.53
CA LYS A 67 -5.98 18.84 -1.65
C LYS A 67 -5.25 17.58 -1.25
N THR A 68 -5.96 16.70 -0.57
CA THR A 68 -5.51 15.34 -0.27
C THR A 68 -6.05 14.42 -1.35
N HIS A 69 -5.18 13.59 -1.89
CA HIS A 69 -5.48 12.59 -2.90
C HIS A 69 -5.21 11.21 -2.31
N THR A 70 -5.87 10.20 -2.82
CA THR A 70 -5.63 8.82 -2.44
C THR A 70 -4.83 8.12 -3.52
N PHE A 71 -3.70 7.54 -3.14
CA PHE A 71 -2.88 6.66 -3.98
C PHE A 71 -3.19 5.21 -3.63
N LEU A 72 -3.49 4.40 -4.63
CA LEU A 72 -3.78 2.97 -4.53
C LEU A 72 -2.74 2.19 -5.33
N ALA A 73 -2.36 1.01 -4.85
CA ALA A 73 -1.49 0.09 -5.57
C ALA A 73 -1.61 -1.34 -5.05
N GLY A 74 -1.10 -2.29 -5.83
CA GLY A 74 -0.81 -3.65 -5.42
C GLY A 74 0.70 -3.87 -5.31
N LEU A 75 1.17 -4.53 -4.26
CA LEU A 75 2.56 -4.97 -4.14
C LEU A 75 2.65 -6.47 -4.39
N ARG A 76 3.44 -6.87 -5.38
CA ARG A 76 3.85 -8.23 -5.65
C ARG A 76 5.28 -8.47 -5.18
N CYS A 77 5.73 -9.70 -5.21
CA CYS A 77 7.11 -10.06 -4.84
C CYS A 77 8.19 -9.49 -5.79
N HIS A 78 7.81 -8.94 -6.93
CA HIS A 78 8.74 -8.45 -7.94
C HIS A 78 8.40 -7.05 -8.49
N GLU A 79 7.24 -6.49 -8.15
CA GLU A 79 6.79 -5.20 -8.67
C GLU A 79 5.75 -4.50 -7.78
N LEU A 80 5.60 -3.20 -7.99
CA LEU A 80 4.44 -2.43 -7.57
C LEU A 80 3.49 -2.33 -8.76
N SER A 81 2.33 -2.99 -8.67
CA SER A 81 1.37 -3.13 -9.77
C SER A 81 0.14 -2.23 -9.60
N ALA A 82 -0.52 -1.93 -10.73
CA ALA A 82 -1.78 -1.19 -10.79
C ALA A 82 -1.78 0.14 -9.98
N PRO A 83 -0.74 1.01 -10.09
CA PRO A 83 -0.73 2.28 -9.37
C PRO A 83 -1.82 3.21 -9.90
N TRP A 84 -2.57 3.83 -8.99
CA TRP A 84 -3.64 4.77 -9.33
C TRP A 84 -3.76 5.90 -8.31
N ILE A 85 -4.11 7.10 -8.77
CA ILE A 85 -4.39 8.25 -7.91
C ILE A 85 -5.81 8.75 -8.19
N ILE A 86 -6.56 8.93 -7.11
CA ILE A 86 -7.89 9.54 -7.18
C ILE A 86 -7.90 10.89 -6.42
N ASP A 87 -8.69 11.83 -6.91
CA ASP A 87 -8.91 13.12 -6.25
C ASP A 87 -9.92 12.93 -5.10
N GLY A 88 -9.43 12.96 -3.86
CA GLY A 88 -10.22 12.79 -2.65
C GLY A 88 -10.07 11.43 -1.97
N PRO A 89 -10.95 11.14 -1.00
CA PRO A 89 -10.92 9.89 -0.24
C PRO A 89 -11.44 8.71 -1.05
N ILE A 90 -10.99 7.51 -0.68
CA ILE A 90 -11.53 6.28 -1.25
C ILE A 90 -12.99 6.08 -0.81
N THR A 91 -13.84 5.78 -1.79
CA THR A 91 -15.23 5.36 -1.59
C THR A 91 -15.41 3.93 -2.09
N ARG A 92 -16.50 3.27 -1.73
CA ARG A 92 -16.80 1.93 -2.26
C ARG A 92 -16.84 1.91 -3.80
N LEU A 93 -17.43 2.91 -4.43
CA LEU A 93 -17.49 3.01 -5.89
C LEU A 93 -16.08 3.18 -6.49
N ALA A 94 -15.23 4.01 -5.88
CA ALA A 94 -13.85 4.19 -6.33
C ALA A 94 -13.03 2.91 -6.15
N PHE A 95 -13.22 2.18 -5.04
CA PHE A 95 -12.61 0.86 -4.81
C PHE A 95 -13.04 -0.15 -5.87
N GLU A 96 -14.35 -0.27 -6.14
CA GLU A 96 -14.87 -1.16 -7.17
C GLU A 96 -14.32 -0.82 -8.56
N ALA A 97 -14.29 0.47 -8.92
CA ALA A 97 -13.72 0.92 -10.18
C ALA A 97 -12.22 0.60 -10.28
N TYR A 98 -11.46 0.83 -9.20
CA TYR A 98 -10.04 0.46 -9.15
C TYR A 98 -9.83 -1.05 -9.35
N ILE A 99 -10.57 -1.87 -8.62
CA ILE A 99 -10.48 -3.32 -8.76
C ILE A 99 -10.78 -3.74 -10.20
N GLU A 100 -11.87 -3.24 -10.78
CA GLU A 100 -12.32 -3.64 -12.12
C GLU A 100 -11.37 -3.18 -13.22
N THR A 101 -10.90 -1.93 -13.16
CA THR A 101 -10.19 -1.29 -14.26
C THR A 101 -8.67 -1.31 -14.14
N GLN A 102 -8.13 -1.40 -12.93
CA GLN A 102 -6.70 -1.32 -12.69
C GLN A 102 -6.12 -2.64 -12.17
N LEU A 103 -6.64 -3.18 -11.06
CA LEU A 103 -6.04 -4.34 -10.41
C LEU A 103 -6.38 -5.66 -11.12
N ALA A 104 -7.67 -5.94 -11.38
CA ALA A 104 -8.10 -7.21 -11.97
C ALA A 104 -7.44 -7.53 -13.32
N PRO A 105 -7.15 -6.55 -14.22
CA PRO A 105 -6.41 -6.83 -15.44
C PRO A 105 -5.00 -7.37 -15.23
N THR A 106 -4.36 -7.09 -14.07
CA THR A 106 -3.00 -7.56 -13.74
C THR A 106 -2.99 -8.90 -13.03
N LEU A 107 -4.18 -9.44 -12.67
CA LEU A 107 -4.28 -10.68 -11.89
C LEU A 107 -4.26 -11.92 -12.78
N HIS A 108 -3.65 -12.98 -12.26
CA HIS A 108 -3.61 -14.30 -12.84
C HIS A 108 -4.46 -15.28 -12.03
N LYS A 109 -4.84 -16.39 -12.67
CA LYS A 109 -5.55 -17.48 -11.97
C LYS A 109 -4.72 -18.00 -10.80
N GLY A 110 -5.33 -18.01 -9.64
CA GLY A 110 -4.69 -18.44 -8.39
C GLY A 110 -4.10 -17.32 -7.55
N ASP A 111 -4.15 -16.07 -8.02
CA ASP A 111 -3.69 -14.92 -7.22
C ASP A 111 -4.58 -14.67 -6.00
N VAL A 112 -3.96 -14.25 -4.91
CA VAL A 112 -4.62 -13.90 -3.66
C VAL A 112 -4.37 -12.43 -3.39
N VAL A 113 -5.43 -11.63 -3.43
CA VAL A 113 -5.35 -10.19 -3.10
C VAL A 113 -5.57 -10.05 -1.60
N ILE A 114 -4.51 -9.62 -0.90
CA ILE A 114 -4.47 -9.46 0.56
C ILE A 114 -4.63 -7.98 0.88
N LEU A 115 -5.59 -7.64 1.72
CA LEU A 115 -5.93 -6.27 2.08
C LEU A 115 -6.43 -6.19 3.51
N ASP A 116 -6.53 -4.98 4.03
CA ASP A 116 -7.07 -4.75 5.37
C ASP A 116 -8.58 -5.02 5.44
N ASN A 117 -9.11 -5.04 6.65
CA ASN A 117 -10.50 -5.40 6.93
C ASN A 117 -11.44 -4.18 6.99
N LEU A 118 -11.21 -3.14 6.20
CA LEU A 118 -12.09 -1.96 6.15
C LEU A 118 -13.43 -2.26 5.47
N ALA A 119 -14.47 -1.60 5.92
CA ALA A 119 -15.82 -1.78 5.37
C ALA A 119 -15.93 -1.38 3.89
N VAL A 120 -15.13 -0.41 3.44
CA VAL A 120 -15.09 0.05 2.05
C VAL A 120 -14.58 -1.05 1.10
N HIS A 121 -13.73 -1.97 1.60
CA HIS A 121 -13.17 -3.08 0.83
C HIS A 121 -14.10 -4.30 0.73
N LYS A 122 -15.18 -4.33 1.52
CA LYS A 122 -16.15 -5.44 1.51
C LYS A 122 -17.22 -5.19 0.44
N SER A 123 -16.89 -5.48 -0.81
CA SER A 123 -17.77 -5.34 -1.96
C SER A 123 -17.92 -6.67 -2.70
N ASP A 124 -19.16 -7.13 -2.82
CA ASP A 124 -19.50 -8.35 -3.57
C ASP A 124 -19.18 -8.18 -5.06
N ARG A 125 -19.37 -6.96 -5.61
CA ARG A 125 -19.03 -6.64 -7.00
C ARG A 125 -17.53 -6.78 -7.24
N ALA A 126 -16.69 -6.26 -6.36
CA ALA A 126 -15.25 -6.38 -6.46
C ALA A 126 -14.82 -7.86 -6.30
N ALA A 127 -15.43 -8.61 -5.37
CA ALA A 127 -15.15 -10.04 -5.18
C ALA A 127 -15.50 -10.86 -6.42
N GLU A 128 -16.65 -10.59 -7.05
CA GLU A 128 -17.05 -11.27 -8.27
C GLU A 128 -16.12 -10.92 -9.45
N CYS A 129 -15.60 -9.69 -9.51
CA CYS A 129 -14.62 -9.28 -10.50
C CYS A 129 -13.32 -10.10 -10.39
N LEU A 130 -12.79 -10.29 -9.17
CA LEU A 130 -11.62 -11.14 -8.94
C LEU A 130 -11.91 -12.61 -9.27
N LYS A 131 -13.06 -13.12 -8.88
CA LYS A 131 -13.48 -14.51 -9.15
C LYS A 131 -13.48 -14.83 -10.65
N ARG A 132 -13.91 -13.90 -11.50
CA ARG A 132 -13.84 -14.06 -12.97
C ARG A 132 -12.42 -14.20 -13.49
N ARG A 133 -11.42 -13.67 -12.76
CA ARG A 133 -9.99 -13.86 -13.05
C ARG A 133 -9.40 -15.10 -12.41
N GLY A 134 -10.19 -15.85 -11.63
CA GLY A 134 -9.73 -16.99 -10.83
C GLY A 134 -8.88 -16.58 -9.63
N ALA A 135 -9.05 -15.35 -9.17
CA ALA A 135 -8.42 -14.77 -7.98
C ALA A 135 -9.45 -14.53 -6.88
N TRP A 136 -9.02 -14.21 -5.66
CA TRP A 136 -9.91 -13.91 -4.55
C TRP A 136 -9.29 -12.98 -3.52
N PHE A 137 -10.14 -12.36 -2.71
CA PHE A 137 -9.73 -11.56 -1.56
C PHE A 137 -9.39 -12.42 -0.34
N LEU A 138 -8.41 -11.96 0.42
CA LEU A 138 -8.08 -12.46 1.75
C LEU A 138 -7.83 -11.27 2.68
N PHE A 139 -8.66 -11.11 3.70
CA PHE A 139 -8.55 -9.99 4.61
C PHE A 139 -7.55 -10.29 5.73
N LEU A 140 -6.67 -9.31 5.99
CA LEU A 140 -5.76 -9.32 7.15
C LEU A 140 -6.55 -9.30 8.46
N PRO A 141 -5.99 -9.83 9.55
CA PRO A 141 -6.54 -9.59 10.87
C PRO A 141 -6.69 -8.09 11.14
N ALA A 142 -7.72 -7.70 11.85
CA ALA A 142 -7.95 -6.32 12.19
C ALA A 142 -6.73 -5.68 12.89
N TYR A 143 -6.50 -4.39 12.63
CA TYR A 143 -5.38 -3.62 13.24
C TYR A 143 -3.98 -4.23 13.02
N SER A 144 -3.72 -4.77 11.83
CA SER A 144 -2.47 -5.47 11.52
C SER A 144 -1.69 -4.87 10.34
N PRO A 145 -1.37 -3.55 10.33
CA PRO A 145 -0.59 -2.94 9.26
C PRO A 145 0.85 -3.49 9.17
N ASP A 146 1.38 -3.99 10.28
CA ASP A 146 2.68 -4.66 10.34
C ASP A 146 2.74 -5.97 9.53
N MET A 147 1.59 -6.55 9.22
CA MET A 147 1.46 -7.73 8.35
C MET A 147 1.25 -7.35 6.87
N ASN A 148 1.14 -6.05 6.55
CA ASN A 148 0.97 -5.59 5.18
C ASN A 148 2.27 -4.99 4.63
N PRO A 149 3.04 -5.73 3.79
CA PRO A 149 4.33 -5.27 3.29
C PRO A 149 4.24 -4.02 2.41
N ILE A 150 3.09 -3.71 1.82
CA ILE A 150 2.90 -2.51 0.99
C ILE A 150 3.08 -1.20 1.77
N GLU A 151 2.92 -1.22 3.08
CA GLU A 151 3.16 -0.05 3.94
C GLU A 151 4.63 0.43 3.88
N GLN A 152 5.58 -0.50 3.68
CA GLN A 152 6.98 -0.15 3.45
C GLN A 152 7.16 0.53 2.08
N ALA A 153 6.49 0.02 1.05
CA ALA A 153 6.47 0.65 -0.27
C ALA A 153 5.87 2.06 -0.22
N PHE A 154 4.77 2.25 0.51
CA PHE A 154 4.17 3.57 0.72
C PHE A 154 5.09 4.54 1.48
N SER A 155 5.86 4.03 2.43
CA SER A 155 6.87 4.83 3.13
C SER A 155 7.94 5.34 2.18
N LYS A 156 8.43 4.53 1.24
CA LYS A 156 9.35 4.92 0.17
C LYS A 156 8.71 5.98 -0.76
N ILE A 157 7.49 5.72 -1.25
CA ILE A 157 6.76 6.66 -2.11
C ILE A 157 6.63 8.02 -1.43
N LYS A 158 6.18 8.06 -0.19
CA LYS A 158 6.06 9.31 0.59
C LYS A 158 7.39 10.02 0.79
N ALA A 159 8.49 9.28 0.98
CA ALA A 159 9.82 9.88 1.11
C ALA A 159 10.26 10.56 -0.19
N HIS A 160 10.06 9.91 -1.33
CA HIS A 160 10.37 10.47 -2.65
C HIS A 160 9.46 11.66 -3.00
N LEU A 161 8.15 11.58 -2.73
CA LEU A 161 7.23 12.70 -2.96
C LEU A 161 7.59 13.93 -2.13
N ARG A 162 8.03 13.76 -0.87
CA ARG A 162 8.56 14.87 -0.06
C ARG A 162 9.82 15.48 -0.65
N LYS A 163 10.65 14.70 -1.34
CA LYS A 163 11.84 15.17 -2.03
C LYS A 163 11.50 15.87 -3.35
N ALA A 164 10.50 15.37 -4.09
CA ALA A 164 10.04 15.92 -5.36
C ALA A 164 9.34 17.26 -5.19
N GLU A 165 8.73 17.53 -4.02
CA GLU A 165 8.04 18.79 -3.69
C GLU A 165 7.00 19.20 -4.76
N ALA A 166 6.26 18.25 -5.33
CA ALA A 166 5.20 18.51 -6.30
C ALA A 166 4.11 19.40 -5.70
N ARG A 167 3.80 20.52 -6.35
CA ARG A 167 2.87 21.55 -5.85
C ARG A 167 1.53 21.60 -6.61
N THR A 168 1.40 20.80 -7.66
CA THR A 168 0.17 20.67 -8.46
C THR A 168 -0.24 19.20 -8.54
N PHE A 169 -1.51 18.96 -8.86
CA PHE A 169 -2.00 17.59 -9.05
C PHE A 169 -1.23 16.86 -10.17
N ASP A 170 -1.06 17.51 -11.32
CA ASP A 170 -0.33 16.93 -12.45
C ASP A 170 1.13 16.65 -12.08
N GLY A 171 1.78 17.55 -11.33
CA GLY A 171 3.13 17.33 -10.81
C GLY A 171 3.20 16.16 -9.84
N LEU A 172 2.21 16.01 -8.96
CA LEU A 172 2.08 14.88 -8.03
C LEU A 172 1.90 13.56 -8.80
N TRP A 173 0.98 13.55 -9.77
CA TRP A 173 0.68 12.38 -10.59
C TRP A 173 1.92 11.89 -11.36
N ARG A 174 2.64 12.82 -12.03
CA ARG A 174 3.90 12.49 -12.72
C ARG A 174 4.96 11.97 -11.75
N ALA A 175 5.15 12.66 -10.62
CA ALA A 175 6.13 12.23 -9.62
C ALA A 175 5.83 10.83 -9.07
N VAL A 176 4.56 10.47 -8.86
CA VAL A 176 4.18 9.11 -8.46
C VAL A 176 4.52 8.11 -9.56
N GLY A 177 4.21 8.40 -10.82
CA GLY A 177 4.56 7.54 -11.95
C GLY A 177 6.08 7.27 -12.01
N ASP A 178 6.90 8.33 -11.91
CA ASP A 178 8.36 8.20 -11.89
C ASP A 178 8.85 7.36 -10.70
N ILE A 179 8.25 7.55 -9.52
CA ILE A 179 8.62 6.82 -8.30
C ILE A 179 8.23 5.34 -8.42
N CYS A 180 7.08 5.00 -9.02
CA CYS A 180 6.68 3.61 -9.24
C CYS A 180 7.72 2.85 -10.07
N ASN A 181 8.38 3.50 -11.03
CA ASN A 181 9.45 2.92 -11.82
C ASN A 181 10.77 2.67 -11.04
N LEU A 182 10.88 3.15 -9.81
CA LEU A 182 12.04 2.93 -8.93
C LEU A 182 11.93 1.68 -8.06
N PHE A 183 10.85 0.90 -8.20
CA PHE A 183 10.68 -0.34 -7.46
C PHE A 183 11.33 -1.50 -8.22
N GLU A 184 12.41 -2.01 -7.66
CA GLU A 184 13.14 -3.16 -8.21
C GLU A 184 12.60 -4.48 -7.66
N PRO A 185 12.66 -5.59 -8.42
CA PRO A 185 12.19 -6.90 -7.97
C PRO A 185 12.79 -7.34 -6.63
N GLN A 186 14.09 -7.13 -6.42
CA GLN A 186 14.77 -7.49 -5.17
C GLN A 186 14.23 -6.68 -3.98
N GLU A 187 13.89 -5.43 -4.18
CA GLU A 187 13.34 -4.58 -3.13
C GLU A 187 11.92 -5.03 -2.76
N CYS A 188 11.08 -5.32 -3.75
CA CYS A 188 9.73 -5.86 -3.52
C CYS A 188 9.79 -7.20 -2.77
N TRP A 189 10.70 -8.08 -3.17
CA TRP A 189 10.97 -9.32 -2.45
C TRP A 189 11.35 -9.08 -0.98
N ASN A 190 12.24 -8.12 -0.73
CA ASN A 190 12.68 -7.78 0.62
C ASN A 190 11.53 -7.25 1.50
N TYR A 191 10.55 -6.54 0.94
CA TYR A 191 9.36 -6.11 1.67
C TYR A 191 8.50 -7.31 2.09
N LEU A 192 8.27 -8.26 1.18
CA LEU A 192 7.54 -9.49 1.50
C LEU A 192 8.29 -10.32 2.55
N LYS A 193 9.62 -10.45 2.41
CA LYS A 193 10.46 -11.15 3.37
C LYS A 193 10.41 -10.51 4.76
N ALA A 194 10.55 -9.19 4.85
CA ALA A 194 10.47 -8.46 6.12
C ALA A 194 9.13 -8.63 6.84
N ALA A 195 8.04 -8.79 6.08
CA ALA A 195 6.71 -9.09 6.62
C ALA A 195 6.44 -10.61 6.80
N GLY A 196 7.40 -11.49 6.47
CA GLY A 196 7.35 -12.93 6.70
C GLY A 196 6.65 -13.75 5.60
N TYR A 197 6.46 -13.19 4.38
CA TYR A 197 5.81 -13.86 3.25
C TYR A 197 6.78 -14.40 2.19
N ALA A 198 8.07 -14.20 2.37
CA ALA A 198 9.12 -14.79 1.54
C ALA A 198 10.25 -15.33 2.44
N SER A 199 10.99 -16.33 1.95
CA SER A 199 12.16 -16.88 2.61
C SER A 199 13.46 -16.24 2.10
N ASP A 200 14.56 -16.61 2.72
CA ASP A 200 15.93 -16.27 2.29
C ASP A 200 16.25 -16.85 0.91
#